data_29f0f85b07bcd87dcbab1f69e7ad4d69
#
_entry.id   29f0f85b07bcd87dcbab1f69e7ad4d69
#
_cell.length_a   1.000
_cell.length_b   1.000
_cell.length_c   1.000
_cell.angle_alpha   90.00
_cell.angle_beta   90.00
_cell.angle_gamma   90.00
#
_symmetry.space_group_name_H-M   'P 1'
#
loop_
_entity.id
_entity.type
_entity.pdbx_description
1 polymer ?
#
loop_
_entity_poly.entity_id
_entity_poly.type
_entity_poly.pdbx_seq_one_letter_code
_entity_poly.pdbx_strand_id
1 'polypeptide(L)'
;VVVHAEHFSVNQTDDNYILWNNYYEYQFTNADKVDFFIVATDRQKEILQEQFRRYTNHDPKIYTIPVGSLPELVGQDKPRKPFSMITASRLAQEKHIDWLLRAVIEVHKTLPDITFDIYGSGSMDAKLREIIVEAQAGDYIRLMGHADLTDIYSQYEVYLTASTSEGFGLTLMEAVGSGLPMIGFDVPYGNQTFIEDGGNGYLL
;
A
#
# COMPACT_ATOMS: atom_id res chain seq x y z
N VAL A 1 -22.60 -1.64 -15.37
CA VAL A 1 -21.56 -2.06 -14.41
C VAL A 1 -20.55 -0.95 -14.27
N VAL A 2 -20.23 -0.58 -13.04
CA VAL A 2 -19.12 0.33 -12.75
C VAL A 2 -18.11 -0.44 -11.92
N VAL A 3 -16.87 -0.47 -12.39
CA VAL A 3 -15.73 -0.98 -11.62
C VAL A 3 -15.11 0.22 -10.91
N HIS A 4 -15.20 0.23 -9.61
CA HIS A 4 -14.62 1.28 -8.79
C HIS A 4 -13.27 0.80 -8.29
N ALA A 5 -12.22 1.29 -8.92
CA ALA A 5 -10.86 0.79 -8.69
C ALA A 5 -10.00 1.75 -7.87
N GLU A 6 -10.58 2.85 -7.26
CA GLU A 6 -9.65 3.90 -6.96
C GLU A 6 -9.75 4.60 -5.62
N HIS A 7 -8.63 5.18 -5.38
CA HIS A 7 -8.18 6.11 -4.39
C HIS A 7 -9.21 7.18 -4.10
N PHE A 8 -9.94 6.96 -3.09
CA PHE A 8 -10.61 8.05 -2.45
C PHE A 8 -9.55 8.81 -1.66
N SER A 9 -9.23 10.02 -2.06
CA SER A 9 -8.54 10.92 -1.16
C SER A 9 -9.49 11.26 -0.01
N VAL A 10 -9.29 10.59 1.11
CA VAL A 10 -9.96 10.92 2.35
C VAL A 10 -9.28 12.18 2.87
N ASN A 11 -9.89 13.34 2.73
CA ASN A 11 -9.55 14.46 3.57
C ASN A 11 -10.05 14.12 4.98
N GLN A 12 -9.15 13.61 5.81
CA GLN A 12 -9.37 13.46 7.24
C GLN A 12 -9.40 14.85 7.89
N THR A 13 -10.55 15.49 7.86
CA THR A 13 -10.86 16.55 8.80
C THR A 13 -12.17 16.17 9.46
N ASP A 14 -12.11 15.92 10.75
CA ASP A 14 -13.24 15.71 11.67
C ASP A 14 -14.16 14.56 11.29
N ASP A 15 -13.98 13.36 11.83
CA ASP A 15 -14.90 12.20 11.83
C ASP A 15 -15.78 12.00 10.58
N ASN A 16 -15.58 12.81 9.58
CA ASN A 16 -16.27 12.86 8.32
C ASN A 16 -15.34 12.41 7.21
N TYR A 17 -15.43 11.16 6.84
CA TYR A 17 -14.87 10.64 5.59
C TYR A 17 -15.59 11.30 4.40
N ILE A 18 -15.21 12.52 4.08
CA ILE A 18 -15.71 13.19 2.89
C ILE A 18 -14.79 12.86 1.74
N LEU A 19 -15.31 12.08 0.89
CA LEU A 19 -14.80 11.86 -0.42
C LEU A 19 -15.22 12.95 -1.36
N TRP A 20 -14.27 13.65 -1.88
CA TRP A 20 -14.55 14.30 -3.13
C TRP A 20 -13.30 14.44 -3.98
N ASN A 21 -13.18 13.53 -4.88
CA ASN A 21 -12.67 13.90 -6.18
C ASN A 21 -13.89 14.18 -7.04
N ASN A 22 -13.99 15.33 -7.68
CA ASN A 22 -15.11 15.73 -8.54
C ASN A 22 -15.47 14.70 -9.62
N TYR A 23 -14.53 13.85 -10.01
CA TYR A 23 -14.77 12.74 -10.93
C TYR A 23 -15.76 11.70 -10.42
N TYR A 24 -15.91 11.55 -9.10
CA TYR A 24 -16.79 10.55 -8.50
C TYR A 24 -18.18 11.08 -8.19
N GLU A 25 -18.38 12.39 -8.20
CA GLU A 25 -19.70 12.98 -7.98
C GLU A 25 -20.74 12.41 -8.96
N TYR A 26 -20.32 12.18 -10.19
CA TYR A 26 -21.19 11.59 -11.21
C TYR A 26 -21.70 10.20 -10.84
N GLN A 27 -20.93 9.40 -10.13
CA GLN A 27 -21.32 8.05 -9.70
C GLN A 27 -22.43 8.12 -8.65
N PHE A 28 -22.33 9.06 -7.71
CA PHE A 28 -23.32 9.23 -6.66
C PHE A 28 -24.62 9.82 -7.20
N THR A 29 -24.52 10.80 -8.07
CA THR A 29 -25.69 11.47 -8.65
C THR A 29 -26.45 10.63 -9.67
N ASN A 30 -25.81 9.60 -10.26
CA ASN A 30 -26.40 8.70 -11.25
C ASN A 30 -26.41 7.23 -10.80
N ALA A 31 -26.39 6.99 -9.51
CA ALA A 31 -26.39 5.63 -8.96
C ALA A 31 -27.64 4.81 -9.38
N ASP A 32 -28.77 5.49 -9.61
CA ASP A 32 -30.01 4.88 -10.12
C ASP A 32 -29.90 4.30 -11.54
N LYS A 33 -28.86 4.72 -12.28
CA LYS A 33 -28.56 4.22 -13.64
C LYS A 33 -27.52 3.12 -13.68
N VAL A 34 -27.05 2.69 -12.51
CA VAL A 34 -26.00 1.67 -12.37
C VAL A 34 -26.60 0.42 -11.76
N ASP A 35 -26.47 -0.73 -12.42
CA ASP A 35 -27.02 -2.00 -11.94
C ASP A 35 -26.29 -2.47 -10.68
N PHE A 36 -24.95 -2.33 -10.64
CA PHE A 36 -24.11 -2.65 -9.50
C PHE A 36 -22.71 -2.05 -9.62
N PHE A 37 -22.05 -1.91 -8.49
CA PHE A 37 -20.67 -1.51 -8.36
C PHE A 37 -19.78 -2.72 -8.01
N ILE A 38 -18.53 -2.66 -8.44
CA ILE A 38 -17.49 -3.63 -8.06
C ILE A 38 -16.38 -2.86 -7.38
N VAL A 39 -15.94 -3.34 -6.24
CA VAL A 39 -14.80 -2.84 -5.47
C VAL A 39 -13.80 -3.97 -5.21
N ALA A 40 -12.58 -3.62 -4.87
CA ALA A 40 -11.51 -4.59 -4.73
C ALA A 40 -11.40 -5.19 -3.30
N THR A 41 -11.88 -4.49 -2.27
CA THR A 41 -11.80 -4.94 -0.88
C THR A 41 -13.14 -4.79 -0.15
N ASP A 42 -13.36 -5.59 0.90
CA ASP A 42 -14.55 -5.47 1.73
C ASP A 42 -14.59 -4.13 2.46
N ARG A 43 -13.44 -3.64 2.89
CA ARG A 43 -13.33 -2.32 3.51
C ARG A 43 -13.76 -1.19 2.56
N GLN A 44 -13.38 -1.30 1.29
CA GLN A 44 -13.82 -0.36 0.24
C GLN A 44 -15.34 -0.42 0.03
N LYS A 45 -15.93 -1.63 0.07
CA LYS A 45 -17.38 -1.83 0.00
C LYS A 45 -18.10 -1.14 1.15
N GLU A 46 -17.67 -1.38 2.39
CA GLU A 46 -18.28 -0.76 3.58
C GLU A 46 -18.29 0.76 3.49
N ILE A 47 -17.14 1.36 3.16
CA ILE A 47 -17.00 2.81 3.04
C ILE A 47 -17.87 3.33 1.90
N LEU A 48 -17.88 2.69 0.74
CA LEU A 48 -18.69 3.12 -0.39
C LEU A 48 -20.20 3.01 -0.09
N GLN A 49 -20.64 1.96 0.61
CA GLN A 49 -22.05 1.83 1.05
C GLN A 49 -22.43 2.95 2.02
N GLU A 50 -21.57 3.26 3.00
CA GLU A 50 -21.81 4.35 3.94
C GLU A 50 -21.94 5.69 3.22
N GLN A 51 -21.10 5.93 2.24
CA GLN A 51 -21.13 7.16 1.45
C GLN A 51 -22.42 7.29 0.63
N PHE A 52 -22.85 6.22 -0.02
CA PHE A 52 -24.14 6.23 -0.71
C PHE A 52 -25.29 6.57 0.25
N ARG A 53 -25.33 5.96 1.42
CA ARG A 53 -26.37 6.27 2.45
C ARG A 53 -26.30 7.70 2.95
N ARG A 54 -25.08 8.26 3.04
CA ARG A 54 -24.87 9.60 3.61
C ARG A 54 -25.15 10.71 2.62
N TYR A 55 -24.78 10.53 1.37
CA TYR A 55 -24.82 11.59 0.35
C TYR A 55 -25.91 11.42 -0.70
N THR A 56 -26.58 10.30 -0.71
CA THR A 56 -27.64 10.00 -1.68
C THR A 56 -28.79 9.27 -0.99
N ASN A 57 -29.93 9.17 -1.70
CA ASN A 57 -31.04 8.31 -1.29
C ASN A 57 -30.97 6.92 -1.97
N HIS A 58 -29.80 6.57 -2.53
CA HIS A 58 -29.62 5.31 -3.24
C HIS A 58 -28.87 4.30 -2.37
N ASP A 59 -29.25 3.03 -2.48
CA ASP A 59 -28.56 1.89 -1.87
C ASP A 59 -28.19 0.88 -2.98
N PRO A 60 -27.14 1.17 -3.75
CA PRO A 60 -26.76 0.34 -4.87
C PRO A 60 -26.20 -1.00 -4.43
N LYS A 61 -26.32 -2.01 -5.28
CA LYS A 61 -25.63 -3.29 -5.07
C LYS A 61 -24.14 -3.11 -5.26
N ILE A 62 -23.35 -3.51 -4.26
CA ILE A 62 -21.89 -3.44 -4.30
C ILE A 62 -21.31 -4.83 -4.06
N TYR A 63 -20.48 -5.30 -4.96
CA TYR A 63 -19.79 -6.60 -4.87
C TYR A 63 -18.30 -6.39 -4.66
N THR A 64 -17.72 -7.16 -3.75
CA THR A 64 -16.27 -7.24 -3.59
C THR A 64 -15.73 -8.30 -4.54
N ILE A 65 -14.83 -7.89 -5.43
CA ILE A 65 -14.09 -8.78 -6.33
C ILE A 65 -12.63 -8.38 -6.23
N PRO A 66 -11.80 -9.14 -5.50
CA PRO A 66 -10.37 -8.83 -5.35
C PRO A 66 -9.66 -8.76 -6.69
N VAL A 67 -8.69 -7.87 -6.80
CA VAL A 67 -7.83 -7.72 -7.98
C VAL A 67 -6.63 -8.64 -7.83
N GLY A 68 -6.28 -9.31 -8.90
CA GLY A 68 -5.08 -10.15 -8.97
C GLY A 68 -5.29 -11.55 -8.41
N SER A 69 -4.28 -12.35 -8.60
CA SER A 69 -4.12 -13.67 -8.01
C SER A 69 -2.65 -13.88 -7.68
N LEU A 70 -2.38 -14.54 -6.58
CA LEU A 70 -1.05 -15.04 -6.32
C LEU A 70 -0.90 -16.38 -7.01
N PRO A 71 0.21 -16.66 -7.73
CA PRO A 71 0.62 -18.02 -7.95
C PRO A 71 0.83 -18.68 -6.58
N GLU A 72 1.03 -19.98 -6.52
CA GLU A 72 1.33 -20.68 -5.26
C GLU A 72 2.40 -19.92 -4.46
N LEU A 73 2.26 -19.90 -3.13
CA LEU A 73 3.20 -19.20 -2.22
C LEU A 73 4.64 -19.60 -2.55
N VAL A 74 5.40 -18.67 -3.10
CA VAL A 74 6.72 -18.95 -3.64
C VAL A 74 7.76 -18.66 -2.57
N GLY A 75 8.68 -19.62 -2.36
CA GLY A 75 9.95 -19.36 -1.69
C GLY A 75 9.93 -19.30 -0.17
N GLN A 76 8.93 -19.86 0.50
CA GLN A 76 8.90 -19.94 1.98
C GLN A 76 10.07 -20.70 2.59
N ASP A 77 10.72 -21.57 1.84
CA ASP A 77 11.84 -22.41 2.31
C ASP A 77 13.22 -21.77 2.08
N LYS A 78 13.28 -20.56 1.51
CA LYS A 78 14.56 -19.88 1.30
C LYS A 78 15.00 -19.16 2.58
N PRO A 79 16.29 -19.27 2.97
CA PRO A 79 16.78 -18.51 4.12
C PRO A 79 16.69 -17.01 3.83
N ARG A 80 16.06 -16.28 4.73
CA ARG A 80 15.95 -14.82 4.66
C ARG A 80 17.30 -14.17 5.00
N LYS A 81 17.57 -13.04 4.39
CA LYS A 81 18.71 -12.20 4.75
C LYS A 81 18.43 -11.57 6.12
N PRO A 82 19.26 -11.80 7.15
CA PRO A 82 19.03 -11.18 8.45
C PRO A 82 18.97 -9.66 8.37
N PHE A 83 18.10 -9.05 9.19
CA PHE A 83 17.92 -7.59 9.30
C PHE A 83 17.63 -6.89 7.98
N SER A 84 16.98 -7.58 7.04
CA SER A 84 16.68 -7.02 5.72
C SER A 84 15.24 -6.56 5.59
N MET A 85 15.08 -5.37 5.08
CA MET A 85 13.79 -4.77 4.79
C MET A 85 13.63 -4.52 3.29
N ILE A 86 12.40 -4.58 2.81
CA ILE A 86 12.04 -4.31 1.42
C ILE A 86 10.82 -3.40 1.35
N THR A 87 10.78 -2.57 0.33
CA THR A 87 9.55 -1.94 -0.16
C THR A 87 9.48 -2.03 -1.68
N ALA A 88 8.28 -2.11 -2.21
CA ALA A 88 8.06 -2.15 -3.66
C ALA A 88 6.84 -1.30 -4.02
N SER A 89 7.05 -0.27 -4.85
CA SER A 89 5.98 0.59 -5.32
C SER A 89 6.45 1.48 -6.48
N ARG A 90 5.52 2.20 -7.08
CA ARG A 90 5.92 3.39 -7.87
C ARG A 90 6.64 4.37 -6.95
N LEU A 91 7.76 4.95 -7.39
CA LEU A 91 8.44 6.00 -6.63
C LEU A 91 7.73 7.35 -6.86
N ALA A 92 6.55 7.49 -6.28
CA ALA A 92 5.66 8.64 -6.38
C ALA A 92 5.43 9.26 -5.01
N GLN A 93 5.01 10.51 -4.98
CA GLN A 93 4.91 11.29 -3.74
C GLN A 93 3.97 10.64 -2.72
N GLU A 94 2.83 10.10 -3.15
CA GLU A 94 1.83 9.44 -2.31
C GLU A 94 2.31 8.15 -1.65
N LYS A 95 3.45 7.59 -2.09
CA LYS A 95 4.08 6.41 -1.50
C LYS A 95 5.04 6.74 -0.35
N HIS A 96 5.39 8.00 -0.19
CA HIS A 96 6.22 8.52 0.90
C HIS A 96 7.48 7.69 1.22
N ILE A 97 8.17 7.22 0.18
CA ILE A 97 9.40 6.44 0.35
C ILE A 97 10.48 7.24 1.08
N ASP A 98 10.46 8.56 0.95
CA ASP A 98 11.35 9.46 1.69
C ASP A 98 11.11 9.39 3.22
N TRP A 99 9.90 9.07 3.68
CA TRP A 99 9.64 8.84 5.10
C TRP A 99 10.25 7.51 5.56
N LEU A 100 10.13 6.46 4.75
CA LEU A 100 10.79 5.17 5.04
C LEU A 100 12.31 5.33 5.10
N LEU A 101 12.91 6.08 4.16
CA LEU A 101 14.34 6.38 4.20
C LEU A 101 14.76 7.01 5.53
N ARG A 102 14.05 8.05 5.96
CA ARG A 102 14.35 8.76 7.22
C ARG A 102 14.21 7.85 8.42
N ALA A 103 13.15 7.03 8.46
CA ALA A 103 12.95 6.07 9.54
C ALA A 103 14.09 5.02 9.60
N VAL A 104 14.45 4.45 8.45
CA VAL A 104 15.54 3.46 8.38
C VAL A 104 16.89 4.07 8.74
N ILE A 105 17.20 5.30 8.30
CA ILE A 105 18.41 6.03 8.69
C ILE A 105 18.47 6.22 10.20
N GLU A 106 17.35 6.53 10.84
CA GLU A 106 17.31 6.68 12.30
C GLU A 106 17.51 5.35 13.03
N VAL A 107 16.82 4.30 12.59
CA VAL A 107 16.94 2.95 13.16
C VAL A 107 18.36 2.37 12.99
N HIS A 108 19.02 2.66 11.87
CA HIS A 108 20.40 2.20 11.60
C HIS A 108 21.41 2.69 12.66
N LYS A 109 21.15 3.81 13.33
CA LYS A 109 22.03 4.31 14.43
C LYS A 109 22.08 3.36 15.62
N THR A 110 21.02 2.57 15.82
CA THR A 110 20.91 1.61 16.92
C THR A 110 21.03 0.15 16.48
N LEU A 111 20.72 -0.13 15.23
CA LEU A 111 20.78 -1.44 14.60
C LEU A 111 21.61 -1.34 13.30
N PRO A 112 22.96 -1.32 13.39
CA PRO A 112 23.83 -1.04 12.25
C PRO A 112 23.84 -2.13 11.17
N ASP A 113 23.31 -3.32 11.45
CA ASP A 113 23.27 -4.41 10.50
C ASP A 113 22.04 -4.40 9.58
N ILE A 114 21.09 -3.45 9.77
CA ILE A 114 19.89 -3.37 8.94
C ILE A 114 20.25 -2.96 7.50
N THR A 115 19.50 -3.53 6.56
CA THR A 115 19.55 -3.17 5.14
C THR A 115 18.16 -2.89 4.60
N PHE A 116 18.06 -1.97 3.64
CA PHE A 116 16.79 -1.61 3.04
C PHE A 116 16.88 -1.51 1.52
N ASP A 117 16.14 -2.37 0.83
CA ASP A 117 16.07 -2.40 -0.62
C ASP A 117 14.73 -1.84 -1.10
N ILE A 118 14.80 -0.90 -2.04
CA ILE A 118 13.66 -0.17 -2.58
C ILE A 118 13.49 -0.54 -4.05
N TYR A 119 12.42 -1.26 -4.36
CA TYR A 119 12.09 -1.66 -5.72
C TYR A 119 11.01 -0.75 -6.32
N GLY A 120 11.22 -0.38 -7.57
CA GLY A 120 10.33 0.44 -8.35
C GLY A 120 11.03 1.56 -9.09
N SER A 121 10.23 2.37 -9.77
CA SER A 121 10.69 3.55 -10.50
C SER A 121 9.64 4.65 -10.42
N GLY A 122 10.03 5.89 -10.62
CA GLY A 122 9.09 7.01 -10.61
C GLY A 122 9.74 8.38 -10.44
N SER A 123 8.91 9.39 -10.32
CA SER A 123 9.33 10.80 -10.29
C SER A 123 10.17 11.17 -9.06
N MET A 124 10.11 10.36 -8.00
CA MET A 124 10.85 10.61 -6.76
C MET A 124 12.28 10.05 -6.77
N ASP A 125 12.69 9.26 -7.79
CA ASP A 125 14.00 8.59 -7.83
C ASP A 125 15.17 9.54 -7.52
N ALA A 126 15.25 10.69 -8.20
CA ALA A 126 16.33 11.66 -8.01
C ALA A 126 16.38 12.19 -6.56
N LYS A 127 15.23 12.53 -5.99
CA LYS A 127 15.14 13.02 -4.61
C LYS A 127 15.53 11.95 -3.59
N LEU A 128 15.15 10.70 -3.82
CA LEU A 128 15.51 9.59 -2.92
C LEU A 128 17.02 9.34 -2.95
N ARG A 129 17.65 9.40 -4.13
CA ARG A 129 19.12 9.31 -4.26
C ARG A 129 19.83 10.43 -3.51
N GLU A 130 19.32 11.66 -3.61
CA GLU A 130 19.86 12.80 -2.88
C GLU A 130 19.84 12.55 -1.37
N ILE A 131 18.71 12.11 -0.81
CA ILE A 131 18.59 11.77 0.63
C ILE A 131 19.60 10.69 1.04
N ILE A 132 19.74 9.63 0.23
CA ILE A 132 20.69 8.54 0.53
C ILE A 132 22.14 9.06 0.55
N VAL A 133 22.51 9.91 -0.41
CA VAL A 133 23.86 10.49 -0.49
C VAL A 133 24.11 11.45 0.67
N GLU A 134 23.20 12.36 0.97
CA GLU A 134 23.32 13.31 2.07
C GLU A 134 23.47 12.62 3.43
N ALA A 135 22.73 11.51 3.63
CA ALA A 135 22.81 10.71 4.84
C ALA A 135 23.99 9.73 4.87
N GLN A 136 24.78 9.64 3.79
CA GLN A 136 25.84 8.63 3.63
C GLN A 136 25.33 7.19 3.83
N ALA A 137 24.08 6.92 3.40
CA ALA A 137 23.36 5.68 3.66
C ALA A 137 23.49 4.63 2.55
N GLY A 138 24.32 4.86 1.54
CA GLY A 138 24.43 4.00 0.36
C GLY A 138 24.92 2.58 0.61
N ASP A 139 25.56 2.32 1.74
CA ASP A 139 26.03 0.97 2.10
C ASP A 139 24.91 0.05 2.55
N TYR A 140 23.81 0.61 3.10
CA TYR A 140 22.70 -0.16 3.66
C TYR A 140 21.32 0.17 3.06
N ILE A 141 21.18 1.25 2.25
CA ILE A 141 19.95 1.60 1.53
C ILE A 141 20.20 1.63 0.03
N ARG A 142 19.42 0.87 -0.73
CA ARG A 142 19.64 0.72 -2.18
C ARG A 142 18.36 0.93 -2.98
N LEU A 143 18.43 1.73 -4.04
CA LEU A 143 17.39 1.83 -5.06
C LEU A 143 17.66 0.78 -6.14
N MET A 144 16.85 -0.26 -6.16
CA MET A 144 17.03 -1.46 -6.99
C MET A 144 16.43 -1.33 -8.40
N GLY A 145 15.60 -0.29 -8.62
CA GLY A 145 14.86 -0.14 -9.86
C GLY A 145 13.66 -1.08 -9.95
N HIS A 146 13.08 -1.17 -11.14
CA HIS A 146 11.94 -2.07 -11.39
C HIS A 146 12.42 -3.49 -11.66
N ALA A 147 11.80 -4.48 -10.99
CA ALA A 147 12.11 -5.89 -11.15
C ALA A 147 10.86 -6.75 -10.96
N ASP A 148 10.90 -7.98 -11.45
CA ASP A 148 9.96 -9.04 -11.05
C ASP A 148 10.33 -9.51 -9.64
N LEU A 149 9.40 -9.38 -8.71
CA LEU A 149 9.64 -9.65 -7.30
C LEU A 149 9.16 -11.02 -6.83
N THR A 150 8.61 -11.84 -7.72
CA THR A 150 8.00 -13.14 -7.40
C THR A 150 8.90 -14.01 -6.50
N ASP A 151 10.20 -14.08 -6.79
CA ASP A 151 11.19 -14.86 -6.01
C ASP A 151 12.04 -13.99 -5.08
N ILE A 152 11.75 -12.70 -4.97
CA ILE A 152 12.59 -11.74 -4.24
C ILE A 152 12.03 -11.48 -2.85
N TYR A 153 10.71 -11.30 -2.69
CA TYR A 153 10.10 -11.01 -1.40
C TYR A 153 10.51 -11.98 -0.29
N SER A 154 10.50 -13.29 -0.58
CA SER A 154 10.83 -14.35 0.39
C SER A 154 12.26 -14.27 0.96
N GLN A 155 13.14 -13.47 0.36
CA GLN A 155 14.53 -13.30 0.82
C GLN A 155 14.65 -12.25 1.92
N TYR A 156 13.63 -11.48 2.22
CA TYR A 156 13.61 -10.39 3.19
C TYR A 156 12.88 -10.79 4.47
N GLU A 157 13.12 -10.04 5.55
CA GLU A 157 12.45 -10.27 6.82
C GLU A 157 11.21 -9.42 7.04
N VAL A 158 11.18 -8.18 6.50
CA VAL A 158 10.08 -7.25 6.72
C VAL A 158 9.78 -6.44 5.46
N TYR A 159 8.50 -6.27 5.16
CA TYR A 159 8.02 -5.34 4.15
C TYR A 159 7.57 -4.03 4.80
N LEU A 160 8.04 -2.90 4.28
CA LEU A 160 7.69 -1.57 4.75
C LEU A 160 6.82 -0.83 3.73
N THR A 161 5.78 -0.15 4.20
CA THR A 161 4.98 0.78 3.38
C THR A 161 4.66 2.05 4.15
N ALA A 162 4.81 3.21 3.49
CA ALA A 162 4.41 4.51 4.03
C ALA A 162 3.33 5.17 3.17
N SER A 163 2.66 4.40 2.31
CA SER A 163 1.55 4.92 1.51
C SER A 163 0.48 5.52 2.40
N THR A 164 0.07 6.75 2.11
CA THR A 164 -1.07 7.42 2.78
C THR A 164 -2.40 7.14 2.08
N SER A 165 -2.35 6.44 0.97
CA SER A 165 -3.50 5.97 0.22
C SER A 165 -3.14 4.72 -0.56
N GLU A 166 -3.92 3.66 -0.40
CA GLU A 166 -3.71 2.39 -1.07
C GLU A 166 -5.05 1.75 -1.46
N GLY A 167 -5.34 1.68 -2.75
CA GLY A 167 -6.60 1.13 -3.23
C GLY A 167 -6.74 -0.36 -2.91
N PHE A 168 -5.93 -1.21 -3.52
CA PHE A 168 -5.87 -2.63 -3.21
C PHE A 168 -4.52 -3.03 -2.61
N GLY A 169 -3.42 -2.59 -3.22
CA GLY A 169 -2.08 -2.92 -2.75
C GLY A 169 -1.58 -4.27 -3.29
N LEU A 170 -1.39 -4.39 -4.60
CA LEU A 170 -0.85 -5.62 -5.18
C LEU A 170 0.47 -6.05 -4.56
N THR A 171 1.36 -5.10 -4.28
CA THR A 171 2.64 -5.37 -3.65
C THR A 171 2.51 -5.79 -2.18
N LEU A 172 1.45 -5.35 -1.47
CA LEU A 172 1.11 -5.85 -0.13
C LEU A 172 0.61 -7.29 -0.21
N MET A 173 -0.26 -7.58 -1.18
CA MET A 173 -0.74 -8.95 -1.43
C MET A 173 0.44 -9.89 -1.74
N GLU A 174 1.36 -9.47 -2.59
CA GLU A 174 2.56 -10.23 -2.94
C GLU A 174 3.47 -10.46 -1.72
N ALA A 175 3.67 -9.44 -0.89
CA ALA A 175 4.49 -9.51 0.32
C ALA A 175 3.88 -10.49 1.34
N VAL A 176 2.57 -10.37 1.65
CA VAL A 176 1.91 -11.30 2.58
C VAL A 176 1.88 -12.71 2.01
N GLY A 177 1.63 -12.87 0.71
CA GLY A 177 1.67 -14.15 0.02
C GLY A 177 3.04 -14.82 0.04
N SER A 178 4.10 -14.04 0.16
CA SER A 178 5.48 -14.51 0.35
C SER A 178 5.85 -14.70 1.82
N GLY A 179 4.89 -14.56 2.74
CA GLY A 179 5.07 -14.75 4.18
C GLY A 179 5.86 -13.63 4.87
N LEU A 180 5.94 -12.42 4.31
CA LEU A 180 6.60 -11.29 4.96
C LEU A 180 5.67 -10.64 5.98
N PRO A 181 6.13 -10.42 7.21
CA PRO A 181 5.48 -9.47 8.10
C PRO A 181 5.61 -8.05 7.54
N MET A 182 4.59 -7.23 7.79
CA MET A 182 4.50 -5.90 7.19
C MET A 182 4.36 -4.82 8.24
N ILE A 183 4.93 -3.64 7.97
CA ILE A 183 4.72 -2.45 8.77
C ILE A 183 4.21 -1.33 7.85
N GLY A 184 3.10 -0.73 8.22
CA GLY A 184 2.49 0.34 7.43
C GLY A 184 1.58 1.25 8.24
N PHE A 185 1.14 2.35 7.62
CA PHE A 185 0.15 3.22 8.24
C PHE A 185 -1.25 2.59 8.24
N ASP A 186 -2.05 2.89 9.27
CA ASP A 186 -3.46 2.52 9.34
C ASP A 186 -4.29 3.38 8.37
N VAL A 187 -4.16 3.05 7.09
CA VAL A 187 -4.91 3.72 6.03
C VAL A 187 -5.80 2.73 5.29
N PRO A 188 -7.01 3.16 4.88
CA PRO A 188 -7.83 2.34 4.02
C PRO A 188 -7.17 2.30 2.61
N TYR A 189 -7.31 1.30 1.83
CA TYR A 189 -8.06 0.06 1.99
C TYR A 189 -7.09 -1.15 2.05
N GLY A 190 -6.01 -1.11 1.22
CA GLY A 190 -5.06 -2.19 1.07
C GLY A 190 -4.31 -2.51 2.36
N ASN A 191 -3.81 -1.48 3.08
CA ASN A 191 -3.10 -1.71 4.33
C ASN A 191 -3.99 -2.47 5.33
N GLN A 192 -5.21 -1.99 5.58
CA GLN A 192 -6.19 -2.65 6.46
C GLN A 192 -6.68 -4.01 5.96
N THR A 193 -6.50 -4.32 4.68
CA THR A 193 -6.88 -5.62 4.11
C THR A 193 -5.79 -6.67 4.32
N PHE A 194 -4.52 -6.29 4.20
CA PHE A 194 -3.40 -7.23 4.18
C PHE A 194 -2.56 -7.22 5.45
N ILE A 195 -2.67 -6.19 6.30
CA ILE A 195 -1.94 -6.09 7.57
C ILE A 195 -2.93 -6.30 8.72
N GLU A 196 -2.74 -7.38 9.45
CA GLU A 196 -3.42 -7.68 10.71
C GLU A 196 -2.52 -7.20 11.85
N ASP A 197 -2.97 -6.13 12.54
CA ASP A 197 -2.18 -5.50 13.60
C ASP A 197 -1.90 -6.46 14.77
N GLY A 198 -0.63 -6.64 15.09
CA GLY A 198 -0.16 -7.63 16.06
C GLY A 198 -0.24 -9.10 15.59
N GLY A 199 -0.77 -9.36 14.38
CA GLY A 199 -0.83 -10.68 13.76
C GLY A 199 0.32 -10.90 12.77
N ASN A 200 0.14 -10.43 11.54
CA ASN A 200 1.16 -10.56 10.50
C ASN A 200 1.98 -9.26 10.29
N GLY A 201 1.79 -8.23 11.12
CA GLY A 201 2.48 -6.96 11.02
C GLY A 201 1.99 -5.94 12.02
N TYR A 202 2.26 -4.67 11.73
CA TYR A 202 1.83 -3.54 12.54
C TYR A 202 1.25 -2.42 11.68
N LEU A 203 0.12 -1.87 12.13
CA LEU A 203 -0.49 -0.64 11.63
C LEU A 203 -0.18 0.51 12.60
N LEU A 204 0.33 1.63 12.06
CA LEU A 204 0.80 2.80 12.82
C LEU A 204 -0.15 3.99 12.66
#